data_3d0f5e06a922d459f4a5710c24967b6b
#
_entry.id   3d0f5e06a922d459f4a5710c24967b6b
#
_cell.length_a   1.000
_cell.length_b   1.000
_cell.length_c   1.000
_cell.angle_alpha   90.00
_cell.angle_beta   90.00
_cell.angle_gamma   90.00
#
_symmetry.space_group_name_H-M   'P 1'
#
loop_
_entity.id
_entity.type
_entity.pdbx_description
1 polymer ?
#
loop_
_entity_poly.entity_id
_entity_poly.type
_entity_poly.pdbx_seq_one_letter_code
_entity_poly.pdbx_strand_id
1 'polypeptide(L)'
;MRSNKTQAPPNTPLVEGVDLFCGVGGLSCGLAAEGVRVVAGIDVDPACQFPYEANHKGAQFLLRDVTTLKAEEVKAFWSPGAVRLLAGCAPCQPFSSYANTATVDKAKWRLLREFARLVAECEPDLVTMENVPRLQQAAPFKDFLRA
;
A
#
# COMPACT_ATOMS: atom_id res chain seq x y z
N MET A 1 30.83 6.58 4.48
CA MET A 1 30.34 5.69 5.54
C MET A 1 29.77 4.44 4.89
N ARG A 2 30.36 3.27 5.11
CA ARG A 2 29.83 2.00 4.58
C ARG A 2 28.72 1.54 5.51
N SER A 3 27.47 1.50 5.06
CA SER A 3 26.37 0.90 5.82
C SER A 3 26.67 -0.61 5.95
N ASN A 4 26.90 -1.04 7.17
CA ASN A 4 26.99 -2.45 7.53
C ASN A 4 25.57 -3.04 7.31
N LYS A 5 25.31 -3.64 6.14
CA LYS A 5 24.10 -4.43 5.94
C LYS A 5 24.23 -5.66 6.84
N THR A 6 23.60 -5.62 7.99
CA THR A 6 23.41 -6.79 8.85
C THR A 6 22.64 -7.82 8.01
N GLN A 7 23.29 -8.92 7.65
CA GLN A 7 22.60 -10.04 7.01
C GLN A 7 21.55 -10.56 8.01
N ALA A 8 20.30 -10.67 7.55
CA ALA A 8 19.26 -11.28 8.33
C ALA A 8 19.67 -12.70 8.78
N PRO A 9 19.32 -13.14 9.98
CA PRO A 9 19.62 -14.48 10.45
C PRO A 9 19.02 -15.53 9.49
N PRO A 10 19.65 -16.73 9.36
CA PRO A 10 19.35 -17.71 8.31
C PRO A 10 17.92 -18.32 8.37
N ASN A 11 17.06 -17.85 9.27
CA ASN A 11 15.67 -18.32 9.43
C ASN A 11 14.66 -17.18 9.51
N THR A 12 15.00 -15.97 9.02
CA THR A 12 14.03 -14.87 8.97
C THR A 12 13.03 -15.15 7.85
N PRO A 13 11.72 -15.21 8.14
CA PRO A 13 10.72 -15.42 7.11
C PRO A 13 10.76 -14.27 6.08
N LEU A 14 10.65 -14.63 4.80
CA LEU A 14 10.60 -13.66 3.72
C LEU A 14 9.29 -12.87 3.80
N VAL A 15 9.38 -11.56 3.99
CA VAL A 15 8.22 -10.66 3.92
C VAL A 15 8.06 -10.19 2.49
N GLU A 16 6.90 -10.44 1.88
CA GLU A 16 6.54 -9.96 0.56
C GLU A 16 5.46 -8.89 0.64
N GLY A 17 5.75 -7.71 0.08
CA GLY A 17 4.87 -6.54 0.12
C GLY A 17 4.17 -6.27 -1.20
N VAL A 18 2.86 -5.99 -1.14
CA VAL A 18 2.08 -5.38 -2.21
C VAL A 18 1.71 -3.97 -1.77
N ASP A 19 2.00 -2.97 -2.62
CA ASP A 19 1.81 -1.54 -2.32
C ASP A 19 0.63 -0.99 -3.12
N LEU A 20 -0.47 -0.66 -2.42
CA LEU A 20 -1.66 -0.03 -2.99
C LEU A 20 -1.49 1.49 -3.05
N PHE A 21 -1.97 2.11 -4.11
CA PHE A 21 -1.79 3.55 -4.37
C PHE A 21 -0.30 3.92 -4.42
N CYS A 22 0.49 3.08 -5.07
CA CYS A 22 1.94 3.11 -4.98
C CYS A 22 2.58 4.37 -5.61
N GLY A 23 1.87 5.06 -6.50
CA GLY A 23 2.43 6.17 -7.25
C GLY A 23 3.74 5.77 -7.92
N VAL A 24 4.78 6.59 -7.77
CA VAL A 24 6.12 6.30 -8.29
C VAL A 24 6.96 5.40 -7.37
N GLY A 25 6.38 4.89 -6.26
CA GLY A 25 6.99 3.88 -5.39
C GLY A 25 7.73 4.42 -4.16
N GLY A 26 7.34 5.56 -3.61
CA GLY A 26 7.98 6.11 -2.41
C GLY A 26 7.92 5.18 -1.20
N LEU A 27 6.74 4.65 -0.89
CA LEU A 27 6.54 3.67 0.20
C LEU A 27 7.26 2.37 -0.12
N SER A 28 7.14 1.86 -1.35
CA SER A 28 7.86 0.68 -1.84
C SER A 28 9.37 0.80 -1.65
N CYS A 29 9.96 1.97 -1.90
CA CYS A 29 11.38 2.22 -1.70
C CYS A 29 11.78 2.11 -0.23
N GLY A 30 10.99 2.70 0.68
CA GLY A 30 11.20 2.59 2.12
C GLY A 30 11.13 1.15 2.62
N LEU A 31 10.09 0.41 2.21
CA LEU A 31 9.92 -1.00 2.56
C LEU A 31 11.10 -1.86 2.07
N ALA A 32 11.53 -1.66 0.83
CA ALA A 32 12.67 -2.39 0.27
C ALA A 32 13.99 -2.07 0.99
N ALA A 33 14.19 -0.84 1.45
CA ALA A 33 15.36 -0.46 2.24
C ALA A 33 15.43 -1.19 3.58
N GLU A 34 14.28 -1.54 4.16
CA GLU A 34 14.16 -2.28 5.41
C GLU A 34 14.07 -3.81 5.20
N GLY A 35 14.32 -4.29 3.98
CA GLY A 35 14.43 -5.72 3.68
C GLY A 35 13.11 -6.41 3.30
N VAL A 36 12.03 -5.67 3.10
CA VAL A 36 10.79 -6.21 2.54
C VAL A 36 10.98 -6.42 1.03
N ARG A 37 10.64 -7.60 0.55
CA ARG A 37 10.57 -7.85 -0.89
C ARG A 37 9.26 -7.30 -1.44
N VAL A 38 9.29 -6.09 -1.99
CA VAL A 38 8.12 -5.55 -2.70
C VAL A 38 7.94 -6.33 -4.00
N VAL A 39 6.79 -6.99 -4.16
CA VAL A 39 6.47 -7.86 -5.31
C VAL A 39 5.56 -7.17 -6.32
N ALA A 40 4.73 -6.22 -5.87
CA ALA A 40 3.88 -5.44 -6.76
C ALA A 40 3.55 -4.04 -6.20
N GLY A 41 3.36 -3.09 -7.11
CA GLY A 41 2.73 -1.81 -6.86
C GLY A 41 1.49 -1.65 -7.73
N ILE A 42 0.43 -1.11 -7.17
CA ILE A 42 -0.87 -0.95 -7.83
C ILE A 42 -1.27 0.51 -7.79
N ASP A 43 -1.52 1.08 -8.96
CA ASP A 43 -2.01 2.47 -9.08
C ASP A 43 -2.93 2.61 -10.30
N VAL A 44 -3.73 3.66 -10.31
CA VAL A 44 -4.65 4.00 -11.40
C VAL A 44 -4.01 4.95 -12.42
N ASP A 45 -2.91 5.62 -12.05
CA ASP A 45 -2.22 6.58 -12.91
C ASP A 45 -1.18 5.88 -13.80
N PRO A 46 -1.39 5.83 -15.12
CA PRO A 46 -0.42 5.22 -16.04
C PRO A 46 0.93 5.95 -16.07
N ALA A 47 0.99 7.23 -15.68
CA ALA A 47 2.25 7.98 -15.61
C ALA A 47 3.20 7.44 -14.54
N CYS A 48 2.67 6.71 -13.55
CA CYS A 48 3.46 6.10 -12.48
C CYS A 48 4.19 4.82 -12.92
N GLN A 49 3.74 4.14 -13.98
CA GLN A 49 4.27 2.84 -14.39
C GLN A 49 5.77 2.87 -14.66
N PHE A 50 6.21 3.72 -15.59
CA PHE A 50 7.61 3.76 -15.98
C PHE A 50 8.56 4.09 -14.80
N PRO A 51 8.32 5.15 -14.02
CA PRO A 51 9.19 5.45 -12.88
C PRO A 51 9.14 4.37 -11.79
N TYR A 52 7.99 3.74 -11.57
CA TYR A 52 7.87 2.65 -10.61
C TYR A 52 8.75 1.45 -11.01
N GLU A 53 8.58 0.92 -12.23
CA GLU A 53 9.33 -0.23 -12.75
C GLU A 53 10.83 0.04 -12.87
N ALA A 54 11.21 1.29 -13.21
CA ALA A 54 12.61 1.69 -13.29
C ALA A 54 13.32 1.65 -11.92
N ASN A 55 12.60 2.00 -10.84
CA ASN A 55 13.14 2.10 -9.49
C ASN A 55 13.00 0.80 -8.69
N HIS A 56 12.01 -0.05 -9.00
CA HIS A 56 11.69 -1.27 -8.24
C HIS A 56 11.88 -2.51 -9.08
N LYS A 57 13.14 -2.80 -9.44
CA LYS A 57 13.49 -3.99 -10.23
C LYS A 57 13.04 -5.28 -9.55
N GLY A 58 12.19 -6.03 -10.21
CA GLY A 58 11.62 -7.29 -9.70
C GLY A 58 10.23 -7.14 -9.06
N ALA A 59 9.72 -5.93 -8.86
CA ALA A 59 8.32 -5.70 -8.57
C ALA A 59 7.53 -5.45 -9.87
N GLN A 60 6.28 -5.89 -9.92
CA GLN A 60 5.38 -5.64 -11.04
C GLN A 60 4.57 -4.37 -10.77
N PHE A 61 4.31 -3.58 -11.82
CA PHE A 61 3.31 -2.51 -11.74
C PHE A 61 2.00 -3.01 -12.33
N LEU A 62 0.91 -2.90 -11.57
CA LEU A 62 -0.43 -3.22 -12.03
C LEU A 62 -1.23 -1.92 -12.19
N LEU A 63 -1.48 -1.52 -13.43
CA LEU A 63 -2.37 -0.39 -13.73
C LEU A 63 -3.82 -0.80 -13.45
N ARG A 64 -4.34 -0.43 -12.28
CA ARG A 64 -5.68 -0.84 -11.84
C ARG A 64 -6.30 0.14 -10.86
N ASP A 65 -7.60 0.38 -11.00
CA ASP A 65 -8.39 1.04 -9.97
C ASP A 65 -8.66 0.05 -8.83
N VAL A 66 -8.27 0.40 -7.60
CA VAL A 66 -8.48 -0.45 -6.42
C VAL A 66 -9.95 -0.77 -6.17
N THR A 67 -10.88 0.07 -6.65
CA THR A 67 -12.32 -0.18 -6.53
C THR A 67 -12.83 -1.35 -7.37
N THR A 68 -12.04 -1.77 -8.36
CA THR A 68 -12.32 -2.93 -9.24
C THR A 68 -11.36 -4.09 -9.00
N LEU A 69 -10.35 -3.88 -8.15
CA LEU A 69 -9.33 -4.87 -7.83
C LEU A 69 -9.94 -6.00 -6.98
N LYS A 70 -9.69 -7.23 -7.40
CA LYS A 70 -10.13 -8.43 -6.68
C LYS A 70 -9.02 -8.93 -5.75
N ALA A 71 -9.42 -9.51 -4.62
CA ALA A 71 -8.47 -10.08 -3.66
C ALA A 71 -7.58 -11.16 -4.27
N GLU A 72 -8.11 -11.97 -5.19
CA GLU A 72 -7.36 -13.03 -5.87
C GLU A 72 -6.21 -12.47 -6.73
N GLU A 73 -6.41 -11.29 -7.34
CA GLU A 73 -5.36 -10.61 -8.10
C GLU A 73 -4.21 -10.17 -7.18
N VAL A 74 -4.53 -9.70 -5.97
CA VAL A 74 -3.54 -9.31 -4.96
C VAL A 74 -2.83 -10.53 -4.38
N LYS A 75 -3.60 -11.56 -4.00
CA LYS A 75 -3.08 -12.81 -3.43
C LYS A 75 -2.12 -13.54 -4.37
N ALA A 76 -2.32 -13.40 -5.68
CA ALA A 76 -1.47 -14.04 -6.70
C ALA A 76 -0.03 -13.49 -6.74
N PHE A 77 0.23 -12.32 -6.16
CA PHE A 77 1.58 -11.77 -6.09
C PHE A 77 2.43 -12.39 -4.98
N TRP A 78 1.82 -12.89 -3.91
CA TRP A 78 2.55 -13.46 -2.79
C TRP A 78 2.94 -14.92 -3.04
N SER A 79 4.19 -15.24 -2.73
CA SER A 79 4.70 -16.61 -2.82
C SER A 79 4.15 -17.47 -1.68
N PRO A 80 3.93 -18.77 -1.90
CA PRO A 80 3.58 -19.69 -0.83
C PRO A 80 4.61 -19.67 0.31
N GLY A 81 4.13 -19.49 1.55
CA GLY A 81 4.97 -19.47 2.75
C GLY A 81 5.68 -18.15 3.06
N ALA A 82 5.50 -17.11 2.23
CA ALA A 82 5.94 -15.76 2.59
C ALA A 82 5.02 -15.12 3.64
N VAL A 83 5.57 -14.24 4.46
CA VAL A 83 4.78 -13.32 5.28
C VAL A 83 4.20 -12.23 4.36
N ARG A 84 2.89 -12.17 4.27
CA ARG A 84 2.16 -11.31 3.33
C ARG A 84 1.94 -9.94 3.94
N LEU A 85 2.54 -8.91 3.34
CA LEU A 85 2.35 -7.52 3.72
C LEU A 85 1.46 -6.83 2.69
N LEU A 86 0.37 -6.21 3.14
CA LEU A 86 -0.41 -5.27 2.35
C LEU A 86 -0.09 -3.85 2.83
N ALA A 87 0.55 -3.08 1.97
CA ALA A 87 0.94 -1.70 2.23
C ALA A 87 0.08 -0.73 1.40
N GLY A 88 0.01 0.54 1.79
CA GLY A 88 -0.61 1.54 0.93
C GLY A 88 -0.63 2.94 1.49
N CYS A 89 -0.74 3.92 0.58
CA CYS A 89 -0.90 5.33 0.87
C CYS A 89 -2.23 5.82 0.25
N ALA A 90 -3.36 5.49 0.89
CA ALA A 90 -4.67 5.90 0.38
C ALA A 90 -4.77 7.42 0.28
N PRO A 91 -5.20 8.00 -0.88
CA PRO A 91 -5.28 9.44 -1.07
C PRO A 91 -6.14 10.13 -0.01
N CYS A 92 -5.57 11.11 0.68
CA CYS A 92 -6.19 11.85 1.78
C CYS A 92 -6.71 13.22 1.33
N GLN A 93 -7.53 13.26 0.28
CA GLN A 93 -8.06 14.49 -0.30
C GLN A 93 -8.87 15.39 0.67
N PRO A 94 -9.51 14.90 1.77
CA PRO A 94 -10.24 15.77 2.70
C PRO A 94 -9.38 16.79 3.45
N PHE A 95 -8.06 16.56 3.55
CA PHE A 95 -7.18 17.39 4.37
C PHE A 95 -6.32 18.38 3.57
N SER A 96 -6.45 18.43 2.24
CA SER A 96 -5.84 19.50 1.46
C SER A 96 -6.56 20.82 1.76
N SER A 97 -5.81 21.87 2.05
CA SER A 97 -6.28 23.18 2.53
C SER A 97 -7.24 23.94 1.57
N TYR A 98 -7.54 23.36 0.42
CA TYR A 98 -8.38 23.95 -0.65
C TYR A 98 -9.79 23.37 -0.75
N ALA A 99 -10.18 22.41 0.09
CA ALA A 99 -11.48 21.77 0.01
C ALA A 99 -12.40 22.26 1.15
N ASN A 100 -13.13 23.33 0.88
CA ASN A 100 -14.23 23.78 1.74
C ASN A 100 -15.53 23.21 1.18
N THR A 101 -16.21 22.28 1.89
CA THR A 101 -17.67 22.13 2.00
C THR A 101 -18.10 20.72 2.45
N ALA A 102 -19.17 20.69 3.23
CA ALA A 102 -19.72 19.54 3.96
C ALA A 102 -20.33 18.39 3.11
N THR A 103 -20.43 18.53 1.79
CA THR A 103 -20.98 17.51 0.87
C THR A 103 -19.93 16.51 0.33
N VAL A 104 -18.69 16.68 0.72
CA VAL A 104 -17.53 15.95 0.15
C VAL A 104 -17.28 14.61 0.83
N ASP A 105 -18.02 14.26 1.88
CA ASP A 105 -17.61 13.24 2.85
C ASP A 105 -17.58 11.79 2.33
N LYS A 106 -18.59 11.35 1.56
CA LYS A 106 -18.69 9.93 1.22
C LYS A 106 -17.72 9.47 0.11
N ALA A 107 -17.49 10.32 -0.89
CA ALA A 107 -16.58 10.01 -2.00
C ALA A 107 -15.11 10.01 -1.57
N LYS A 108 -14.76 10.91 -0.65
CA LYS A 108 -13.38 11.10 -0.16
C LYS A 108 -12.85 9.91 0.64
N TRP A 109 -13.73 9.19 1.35
CA TRP A 109 -13.37 8.03 2.15
C TRP A 109 -13.51 6.71 1.40
N ARG A 110 -13.93 6.75 0.13
CA ARG A 110 -14.15 5.56 -0.67
C ARG A 110 -12.88 4.71 -0.77
N LEU A 111 -11.76 5.33 -1.10
CA LEU A 111 -10.50 4.61 -1.30
C LEU A 111 -9.95 3.99 0.00
N LEU A 112 -10.14 4.65 1.15
CA LEU A 112 -9.82 4.05 2.44
C LEU A 112 -10.70 2.83 2.75
N ARG A 113 -11.99 2.87 2.38
CA ARG A 113 -12.89 1.71 2.52
C ARG A 113 -12.50 0.57 1.59
N GLU A 114 -12.06 0.88 0.37
CA GLU A 114 -11.54 -0.14 -0.56
C GLU A 114 -10.26 -0.78 -0.02
N PHE A 115 -9.38 0.00 0.62
CA PHE A 115 -8.23 -0.58 1.30
C PHE A 115 -8.68 -1.52 2.44
N ALA A 116 -9.62 -1.09 3.29
CA ALA A 116 -10.18 -1.96 4.35
C ALA A 116 -10.82 -3.24 3.77
N ARG A 117 -11.57 -3.13 2.66
CA ARG A 117 -12.12 -4.28 1.95
C ARG A 117 -11.03 -5.25 1.52
N LEU A 118 -9.96 -4.75 0.90
CA LEU A 118 -8.85 -5.60 0.46
C LEU A 118 -8.08 -6.21 1.63
N VAL A 119 -7.94 -5.51 2.77
CA VAL A 119 -7.39 -6.10 4.00
C VAL A 119 -8.25 -7.29 4.45
N ALA A 120 -9.58 -7.10 4.52
CA ALA A 120 -10.50 -8.15 4.97
C ALA A 120 -10.56 -9.35 3.99
N GLU A 121 -10.54 -9.09 2.67
CA GLU A 121 -10.63 -10.14 1.66
C GLU A 121 -9.29 -10.87 1.42
N CYS A 122 -8.17 -10.15 1.48
CA CYS A 122 -6.83 -10.73 1.27
C CYS A 122 -6.30 -11.45 2.50
N GLU A 123 -6.73 -11.05 3.70
CA GLU A 123 -6.24 -11.57 4.98
C GLU A 123 -4.71 -11.60 5.05
N PRO A 124 -4.01 -10.44 4.84
CA PRO A 124 -2.57 -10.39 4.93
C PRO A 124 -2.10 -10.62 6.36
N ASP A 125 -0.85 -11.07 6.54
CA ASP A 125 -0.26 -11.26 7.86
C ASP A 125 0.11 -9.92 8.52
N LEU A 126 0.44 -8.91 7.69
CA LEU A 126 0.80 -7.57 8.11
C LEU A 126 0.10 -6.52 7.23
N VAL A 127 -0.26 -5.39 7.85
CA VAL A 127 -0.80 -4.21 7.15
C VAL A 127 0.00 -2.98 7.58
N THR A 128 0.39 -2.15 6.63
CA THR A 128 0.95 -0.83 6.91
C THR A 128 0.30 0.23 6.04
N MET A 129 0.06 1.40 6.63
CA MET A 129 -0.50 2.54 5.89
C MET A 129 0.28 3.80 6.24
N GLU A 130 0.74 4.50 5.20
CA GLU A 130 1.25 5.86 5.30
C GLU A 130 0.11 6.85 5.05
N ASN A 131 0.02 7.90 5.87
CA ASN A 131 -0.94 8.96 5.63
C ASN A 131 -0.64 10.20 6.50
N VAL A 132 -1.38 11.31 6.25
CA VAL A 132 -1.21 12.54 7.03
C VAL A 132 -1.70 12.36 8.48
N PRO A 133 -1.05 13.00 9.49
CA PRO A 133 -1.40 12.82 10.91
C PRO A 133 -2.87 13.11 11.25
N ARG A 134 -3.51 14.03 10.53
CA ARG A 134 -4.94 14.36 10.75
C ARG A 134 -5.89 13.20 10.50
N LEU A 135 -5.47 12.19 9.72
CA LEU A 135 -6.29 11.00 9.49
C LEU A 135 -6.66 10.28 10.79
N GLN A 136 -5.77 10.25 11.78
CA GLN A 136 -5.99 9.58 13.08
C GLN A 136 -7.24 10.08 13.82
N GLN A 137 -7.67 11.31 13.56
CA GLN A 137 -8.83 11.92 14.20
C GLN A 137 -10.14 11.62 13.45
N ALA A 138 -10.06 11.11 12.24
CA ALA A 138 -11.22 10.87 11.39
C ALA A 138 -11.99 9.60 11.79
N ALA A 139 -13.32 9.67 11.88
CA ALA A 139 -14.16 8.51 12.18
C ALA A 139 -13.94 7.34 11.18
N PRO A 140 -13.85 7.57 9.84
CA PRO A 140 -13.58 6.49 8.90
C PRO A 140 -12.26 5.74 9.11
N PHE A 141 -11.25 6.40 9.69
CA PHE A 141 -10.00 5.73 10.04
C PHE A 141 -10.16 4.81 11.26
N LYS A 142 -10.96 5.23 12.24
CA LYS A 142 -11.28 4.37 13.39
C LYS A 142 -12.05 3.13 12.96
N ASP A 143 -12.89 3.25 11.93
CA ASP A 143 -13.61 2.12 11.34
C ASP A 143 -12.65 1.20 10.57
N PHE A 144 -11.70 1.76 9.82
CA PHE A 144 -10.62 1.01 9.17
C PHE A 144 -9.80 0.18 10.17
N LEU A 145 -9.48 0.71 11.34
CA LEU A 145 -8.71 -0.01 12.37
C LEU A 145 -9.49 -1.15 13.06
N ARG A 146 -10.80 -1.26 12.82
CA ARG A 146 -11.66 -2.31 13.38
C ARG A 146 -12.00 -3.41 12.37
N ALA A 147 -11.73 -3.16 11.10
CA ALA A 147 -11.95 -4.10 10.00
C ALA A 147 -10.82 -5.11 9.91
#